data_1764b4e6c64049a4bc230f5ecae61170
#
_entry.id   1764b4e6c64049a4bc230f5ecae61170
#
_cell.length_a   1.000
_cell.length_b   1.000
_cell.length_c   1.000
_cell.angle_alpha   90.00
_cell.angle_beta   90.00
_cell.angle_gamma   90.00
#
_symmetry.space_group_name_H-M   'P 1'
#
loop_
_entity.id
_entity.type
_entity.pdbx_description
1 polymer ?
#
loop_
_entity_poly.entity_id
_entity_poly.type
_entity_poly.pdbx_seq_one_letter_code
_entity_poly.pdbx_strand_id
1 'polypeptide(L)'
;MEIYFDEAGRGPLAWPLYIGLVISKLSRKELKTFSLFRDSKKLSKSQREAAFEQIKLLIAGGKLIVCTTSVEAEFIDEYGVTKAIFFAICKGLYQLFHTLLESKAKRKGSLEDLKLLFQTREIEHHEKILLV
;
A
#
# COMPACT_ATOMS: atom_id res chain seq x y z
N MET A 1 -3.85 14.96 1.57
CA MET A 1 -3.46 13.54 1.75
C MET A 1 -3.30 12.96 0.37
N GLU A 2 -2.15 12.43 0.04
CA GLU A 2 -1.86 11.84 -1.26
C GLU A 2 -1.52 10.36 -1.05
N ILE A 3 -1.92 9.53 -2.01
CA ILE A 3 -1.61 8.10 -2.03
C ILE A 3 -0.67 7.86 -3.19
N TYR A 4 0.43 7.20 -2.91
CA TYR A 4 1.43 6.80 -3.88
C TYR A 4 1.47 5.28 -3.96
N PHE A 5 1.73 4.73 -5.13
CA PHE A 5 1.97 3.30 -5.30
C PHE A 5 3.06 3.04 -6.33
N ASP A 6 3.73 1.91 -6.18
CA ASP A 6 4.71 1.41 -7.14
C ASP A 6 4.74 -0.13 -7.09
N GLU A 7 5.16 -0.74 -8.19
CA GLU A 7 5.23 -2.20 -8.31
C GLU A 7 6.66 -2.72 -8.33
N ALA A 8 6.85 -3.94 -7.80
CA ALA A 8 8.07 -4.72 -7.90
C ALA A 8 7.75 -6.18 -8.28
N GLY A 9 8.68 -6.85 -8.96
CA GLY A 9 8.49 -8.24 -9.38
C GLY A 9 7.81 -8.42 -10.74
N ARG A 10 7.74 -7.37 -11.57
CA ARG A 10 7.08 -7.41 -12.88
C ARG A 10 7.84 -8.21 -13.95
N GLY A 11 9.11 -8.52 -13.73
CA GLY A 11 9.97 -9.11 -14.75
C GLY A 11 10.14 -10.64 -14.75
N PRO A 12 10.38 -11.30 -13.61
CA PRO A 12 10.59 -12.74 -13.57
C PRO A 12 9.27 -13.51 -13.55
N LEU A 13 9.14 -14.49 -14.43
CA LEU A 13 7.96 -15.35 -14.62
C LEU A 13 7.57 -16.24 -13.42
N ALA A 14 8.37 -16.27 -12.37
CA ALA A 14 8.16 -17.20 -11.23
C ALA A 14 8.10 -16.50 -9.86
N TRP A 15 7.96 -15.18 -9.82
CA TRP A 15 7.95 -14.41 -8.56
C TRP A 15 6.61 -13.71 -8.36
N PRO A 16 6.14 -13.60 -7.11
CA PRO A 16 4.95 -12.81 -6.84
C PRO A 16 5.16 -11.34 -7.23
N LEU A 17 4.08 -10.72 -7.73
CA LEU A 17 4.03 -9.29 -7.93
C LEU A 17 3.76 -8.61 -6.60
N TYR A 18 4.58 -7.63 -6.25
CA TYR A 18 4.39 -6.81 -5.05
C TYR A 18 3.95 -5.40 -5.43
N ILE A 19 3.01 -4.86 -4.69
CA ILE A 19 2.60 -3.45 -4.75
C ILE A 19 2.85 -2.82 -3.39
N GLY A 20 3.63 -1.74 -3.39
CA GLY A 20 3.79 -0.85 -2.24
C GLY A 20 2.81 0.32 -2.36
N LEU A 21 2.03 0.59 -1.32
CA LEU A 21 1.17 1.75 -1.21
C LEU A 21 1.58 2.59 -0.01
N VAL A 22 1.60 3.91 -0.20
CA VAL A 22 2.01 4.86 0.84
C VAL A 22 1.00 6.00 0.91
N ILE A 23 0.51 6.28 2.10
CA ILE A 23 -0.21 7.51 2.40
C ILE A 23 0.75 8.46 3.10
N SER A 24 0.95 9.65 2.53
CA SER A 24 1.81 10.68 3.11
C SER A 24 0.97 11.78 3.75
N LYS A 25 1.32 12.12 4.99
CA LYS A 25 0.87 13.35 5.67
C LYS A 25 1.83 14.52 5.42
N LEU A 26 2.99 14.24 4.84
CA LEU A 26 3.95 15.26 4.44
C LEU A 26 3.51 15.89 3.13
N SER A 27 3.72 17.19 2.99
CA SER A 27 3.54 17.90 1.73
C SER A 27 4.63 17.52 0.72
N ARG A 28 4.38 17.75 -0.55
CA ARG A 28 5.40 17.55 -1.61
C ARG A 28 6.69 18.34 -1.37
N LYS A 29 6.60 19.53 -0.74
CA LYS A 29 7.78 20.32 -0.39
C LYS A 29 8.61 19.62 0.68
N GLU A 30 7.96 19.09 1.72
CA GLU A 30 8.64 18.32 2.77
C GLU A 30 9.25 17.05 2.21
N LEU A 31 8.53 16.28 1.37
CA LEU A 31 9.07 15.07 0.74
C LEU A 31 10.32 15.35 -0.09
N LYS A 32 10.38 16.50 -0.79
CA LYS A 32 11.56 16.89 -1.57
C LYS A 32 12.79 17.21 -0.72
N THR A 33 12.65 17.45 0.58
CA THR A 33 13.80 17.66 1.48
C THR A 33 14.58 16.38 1.74
N PHE A 34 13.96 15.21 1.52
CA PHE A 34 14.61 13.91 1.64
C PHE A 34 15.33 13.55 0.34
N SER A 35 16.63 13.81 0.28
CA SER A 35 17.45 13.61 -0.94
C SER A 35 17.45 12.17 -1.47
N LEU A 36 17.15 11.19 -0.59
CA LEU A 36 17.09 9.77 -0.93
C LEU A 36 15.71 9.32 -1.45
N PHE A 37 14.67 10.17 -1.35
CA PHE A 37 13.34 9.84 -1.88
C PHE A 37 13.25 10.18 -3.37
N ARG A 38 13.87 9.35 -4.17
CA ARG A 38 13.92 9.45 -5.63
C ARG A 38 13.88 8.05 -6.24
N ASP A 39 13.87 7.98 -7.57
CA ASP A 39 13.87 6.72 -8.31
C ASP A 39 14.91 5.73 -7.73
N SER A 40 14.43 4.59 -7.27
CA SER A 40 15.24 3.56 -6.61
C SER A 40 16.35 3.00 -7.51
N LYS A 41 16.15 3.04 -8.84
CA LYS A 41 17.14 2.60 -9.84
C LYS A 41 18.37 3.52 -9.90
N LYS A 42 18.23 4.76 -9.42
CA LYS A 42 19.31 5.76 -9.35
C LYS A 42 20.06 5.74 -8.02
N LEU A 43 19.65 4.88 -7.09
CA LEU A 43 20.25 4.74 -5.77
C LEU A 43 21.19 3.54 -5.71
N SER A 44 22.34 3.69 -5.05
CA SER A 44 23.18 2.57 -4.65
C SER A 44 22.47 1.70 -3.61
N LYS A 45 22.98 0.49 -3.35
CA LYS A 45 22.43 -0.39 -2.31
C LYS A 45 22.40 0.29 -0.94
N SER A 46 23.51 0.90 -0.53
CA SER A 46 23.60 1.62 0.75
C SER A 46 22.64 2.80 0.85
N GLN A 47 22.45 3.53 -0.26
CA GLN A 47 21.47 4.63 -0.30
C GLN A 47 20.02 4.13 -0.17
N ARG A 48 19.67 2.98 -0.78
CA ARG A 48 18.35 2.37 -0.59
C ARG A 48 18.12 1.93 0.85
N GLU A 49 19.14 1.35 1.48
CA GLU A 49 19.08 0.96 2.90
C GLU A 49 18.89 2.19 3.81
N ALA A 50 19.64 3.27 3.56
CA ALA A 50 19.47 4.52 4.30
C ALA A 50 18.10 5.16 4.08
N ALA A 51 17.55 5.14 2.84
CA ALA A 51 16.20 5.59 2.55
C ALA A 51 15.15 4.76 3.31
N PHE A 52 15.35 3.45 3.40
CA PHE A 52 14.46 2.55 4.13
C PHE A 52 14.43 2.85 5.62
N GLU A 53 15.59 3.14 6.24
CA GLU A 53 15.63 3.56 7.63
C GLU A 53 14.91 4.90 7.88
N GLN A 54 15.05 5.87 6.97
CA GLN A 54 14.28 7.12 7.04
C GLN A 54 12.76 6.88 6.94
N ILE A 55 12.32 5.98 6.04
CA ILE A 55 10.91 5.60 5.92
C ILE A 55 10.40 4.99 7.22
N LYS A 56 11.16 4.09 7.86
CA LYS A 56 10.77 3.50 9.15
C LYS A 56 10.57 4.56 10.22
N LEU A 57 11.44 5.55 10.31
CA LEU A 57 11.30 6.67 11.25
C LEU A 57 10.05 7.50 10.97
N LEU A 58 9.74 7.75 9.71
CA LEU A 58 8.53 8.49 9.32
C LEU A 58 7.24 7.71 9.60
N ILE A 59 7.28 6.39 9.47
CA ILE A 59 6.16 5.51 9.85
C ILE A 59 5.98 5.55 11.37
N ALA A 60 7.06 5.38 12.15
CA ALA A 60 7.02 5.44 13.60
C ALA A 60 6.52 6.80 14.11
N GLY A 61 6.89 7.90 13.44
CA GLY A 61 6.40 9.26 13.71
C GLY A 61 4.98 9.53 13.19
N GLY A 62 4.30 8.55 12.60
CA GLY A 62 2.94 8.69 12.06
C GLY A 62 2.83 9.65 10.87
N LYS A 63 3.93 9.93 10.17
CA LYS A 63 4.00 10.79 8.98
C LYS A 63 3.68 10.04 7.70
N LEU A 64 3.99 8.75 7.66
CA LEU A 64 3.68 7.82 6.58
C LEU A 64 2.84 6.64 7.11
N ILE A 65 1.93 6.17 6.29
CA ILE A 65 1.25 4.88 6.46
C ILE A 65 1.57 4.07 5.23
N VAL A 66 2.11 2.88 5.43
CA VAL A 66 2.60 2.03 4.34
C VAL A 66 1.88 0.69 4.40
N CYS A 67 1.52 0.18 3.23
CA CYS A 67 0.99 -1.16 3.05
C CYS A 67 1.72 -1.82 1.88
N THR A 68 2.01 -3.10 2.00
CA THR A 68 2.55 -3.91 0.91
C THR A 68 1.61 -5.09 0.67
N THR A 69 1.22 -5.28 -0.57
CA THR A 69 0.40 -6.42 -1.00
C THR A 69 1.13 -7.22 -2.06
N SER A 70 0.79 -8.50 -2.17
CA SER A 70 1.33 -9.37 -3.21
C SER A 70 0.22 -10.14 -3.91
N VAL A 71 0.52 -10.53 -5.15
CA VAL A 71 -0.27 -11.46 -5.95
C VAL A 71 0.66 -12.56 -6.45
N GLU A 72 0.27 -13.79 -6.23
CA GLU A 72 1.05 -14.96 -6.59
C GLU A 72 1.16 -15.16 -8.11
N ALA A 73 2.20 -15.88 -8.54
CA ALA A 73 2.47 -16.10 -9.96
C ALA A 73 1.31 -16.81 -10.68
N GLU A 74 0.65 -17.76 -10.01
CA GLU A 74 -0.49 -18.51 -10.55
C GLU A 74 -1.65 -17.59 -10.94
N PHE A 75 -1.93 -16.55 -10.14
CA PHE A 75 -2.95 -15.57 -10.47
C PHE A 75 -2.54 -14.73 -11.71
N ILE A 76 -1.25 -14.41 -11.83
CA ILE A 76 -0.74 -13.66 -12.98
C ILE A 76 -0.85 -14.52 -14.25
N ASP A 77 -0.55 -15.81 -14.17
CA ASP A 77 -0.65 -16.75 -15.28
C ASP A 77 -2.09 -16.92 -15.76
N GLU A 78 -3.05 -16.96 -14.83
CA GLU A 78 -4.46 -17.14 -15.14
C GLU A 78 -5.13 -15.87 -15.66
N TYR A 79 -4.88 -14.72 -15.05
CA TYR A 79 -5.61 -13.47 -15.30
C TYR A 79 -4.79 -12.37 -15.98
N GLY A 80 -3.49 -12.53 -16.07
CA GLY A 80 -2.57 -11.57 -16.65
C GLY A 80 -2.09 -10.49 -15.68
N VAL A 81 -0.95 -9.90 -15.99
CA VAL A 81 -0.26 -8.93 -15.13
C VAL A 81 -1.08 -7.68 -14.84
N THR A 82 -1.85 -7.18 -15.80
CA THR A 82 -2.66 -5.97 -15.61
C THR A 82 -3.75 -6.18 -14.57
N LYS A 83 -4.44 -7.31 -14.60
CA LYS A 83 -5.46 -7.64 -13.59
C LYS A 83 -4.83 -7.89 -12.22
N ALA A 84 -3.65 -8.52 -12.19
CA ALA A 84 -2.91 -8.75 -10.95
C ALA A 84 -2.50 -7.43 -10.28
N ILE A 85 -1.99 -6.45 -11.03
CA ILE A 85 -1.67 -5.11 -10.52
C ILE A 85 -2.91 -4.44 -9.95
N PHE A 86 -4.01 -4.44 -10.69
CA PHE A 86 -5.27 -3.84 -10.25
C PHE A 86 -5.78 -4.50 -8.97
N PHE A 87 -5.78 -5.83 -8.92
CA PHE A 87 -6.17 -6.59 -7.73
C PHE A 87 -5.32 -6.24 -6.51
N ALA A 88 -3.98 -6.22 -6.67
CA ALA A 88 -3.07 -5.87 -5.60
C ALA A 88 -3.27 -4.43 -5.09
N ILE A 89 -3.53 -3.48 -5.99
CA ILE A 89 -3.85 -2.09 -5.62
C ILE A 89 -5.15 -2.04 -4.80
N CYS A 90 -6.22 -2.68 -5.26
CA CYS A 90 -7.50 -2.71 -4.54
C CYS A 90 -7.36 -3.31 -3.14
N LYS A 91 -6.65 -4.45 -3.03
CA LYS A 91 -6.34 -5.10 -1.75
C LYS A 91 -5.55 -4.18 -0.82
N GLY A 92 -4.54 -3.49 -1.36
CA GLY A 92 -3.72 -2.56 -0.59
C GLY A 92 -4.49 -1.32 -0.14
N LEU A 93 -5.32 -0.74 -1.00
CA LEU A 93 -6.19 0.39 -0.64
C LEU A 93 -7.16 0.01 0.49
N TYR A 94 -7.78 -1.16 0.39
CA TYR A 94 -8.64 -1.68 1.45
C TYR A 94 -7.90 -1.75 2.80
N GLN A 95 -6.72 -2.36 2.83
CA GLN A 95 -5.91 -2.46 4.04
C GLN A 95 -5.49 -1.10 4.59
N LEU A 96 -5.09 -0.15 3.72
CA LEU A 96 -4.73 1.21 4.13
C LEU A 96 -5.91 1.94 4.76
N PHE A 97 -7.09 1.89 4.14
CA PHE A 97 -8.28 2.54 4.67
C PHE A 97 -8.73 1.91 5.99
N HIS A 98 -8.66 0.59 6.11
CA HIS A 98 -8.96 -0.10 7.36
C HIS A 98 -8.03 0.37 8.49
N THR A 99 -6.71 0.41 8.24
CA THR A 99 -5.73 0.91 9.21
C THR A 99 -6.00 2.37 9.62
N LEU A 100 -6.36 3.22 8.65
CA LEU A 100 -6.71 4.63 8.93
C LEU A 100 -7.94 4.75 9.82
N LEU A 101 -8.97 3.95 9.55
CA LEU A 101 -10.23 3.98 10.31
C LEU A 101 -10.01 3.47 11.73
N GLU A 102 -9.28 2.37 11.90
CA GLU A 102 -8.91 1.88 13.23
C GLU A 102 -8.13 2.91 14.05
N SER A 103 -7.18 3.60 13.40
CA SER A 103 -6.40 4.64 14.07
C SER A 103 -7.26 5.83 14.51
N LYS A 104 -8.27 6.20 13.72
CA LYS A 104 -9.24 7.26 14.07
C LYS A 104 -10.21 6.81 15.15
N ALA A 105 -10.67 5.56 15.10
CA ALA A 105 -11.58 4.99 16.07
C ALA A 105 -10.95 4.89 17.46
N LYS A 106 -9.69 4.42 17.54
CA LYS A 106 -8.94 4.41 18.80
C LYS A 106 -8.83 5.79 19.44
N ARG A 107 -8.76 6.86 18.64
CA ARG A 107 -8.76 8.26 19.15
C ARG A 107 -10.12 8.76 19.61
N LYS A 108 -11.21 8.21 19.09
CA LYS A 108 -12.60 8.64 19.37
C LYS A 108 -13.37 7.71 20.31
N GLY A 109 -12.79 6.57 20.73
CA GLY A 109 -13.42 5.63 21.66
C GLY A 109 -14.59 4.80 21.10
N SER A 110 -14.77 4.78 19.76
CA SER A 110 -15.92 4.13 19.11
C SER A 110 -15.46 3.14 18.02
N LEU A 111 -14.76 2.08 18.44
CA LEU A 111 -14.31 1.04 17.53
C LEU A 111 -15.47 0.15 17.04
N GLU A 112 -16.51 -0.02 17.88
CA GLU A 112 -17.66 -0.87 17.57
C GLU A 112 -18.56 -0.29 16.50
N ASP A 113 -18.79 1.03 16.50
CA ASP A 113 -19.62 1.71 15.50
C ASP A 113 -19.01 1.61 14.08
N LEU A 114 -17.68 1.57 13.98
CA LEU A 114 -16.99 1.42 12.70
C LEU A 114 -16.98 -0.01 12.21
N LYS A 115 -16.86 -1.00 13.10
CA LYS A 115 -16.97 -2.41 12.73
C LYS A 115 -18.37 -2.72 12.18
N LEU A 116 -19.41 -2.15 12.75
CA LEU A 116 -20.79 -2.35 12.30
C LEU A 116 -21.02 -1.77 10.88
N LEU A 117 -20.45 -0.61 10.58
CA LEU A 117 -20.52 0.03 9.25
C LEU A 117 -19.82 -0.79 8.15
N PHE A 118 -18.80 -1.56 8.49
CA PHE A 118 -18.03 -2.36 7.56
C PHE A 118 -18.52 -3.80 7.43
N GLN A 119 -19.08 -4.40 8.47
CA GLN A 119 -19.60 -5.77 8.41
C GLN A 119 -20.80 -5.95 7.49
N THR A 120 -21.53 -4.89 7.18
CA THR A 120 -22.77 -4.97 6.39
C THR A 120 -22.61 -4.77 4.90
N ARG A 121 -21.40 -4.45 4.36
CA ARG A 121 -21.23 -4.11 2.95
C ARG A 121 -20.15 -4.86 2.18
N GLU A 122 -19.46 -5.85 2.78
CA GLU A 122 -18.08 -5.96 2.40
C GLU A 122 -17.59 -7.15 1.61
N ILE A 123 -18.09 -8.30 1.79
CA ILE A 123 -17.42 -9.48 1.22
C ILE A 123 -18.04 -9.88 -0.10
N GLU A 124 -19.32 -9.74 -0.27
CA GLU A 124 -20.02 -10.18 -1.50
C GLU A 124 -19.76 -9.29 -2.73
N HIS A 125 -19.39 -8.03 -2.54
CA HIS A 125 -19.12 -7.12 -3.68
C HIS A 125 -17.70 -7.23 -4.23
N HIS A 126 -16.71 -7.59 -3.42
CA HIS A 126 -15.32 -7.65 -3.88
C HIS A 126 -15.05 -8.79 -4.86
N GLU A 127 -15.59 -9.96 -4.61
CA GLU A 127 -15.43 -11.09 -5.54
C GLU A 127 -16.12 -10.84 -6.90
N LYS A 128 -17.26 -10.13 -6.92
CA LYS A 128 -17.96 -9.81 -8.15
C LYS A 128 -17.30 -8.72 -9.00
N ILE A 129 -16.64 -7.75 -8.38
CA ILE A 129 -15.93 -6.68 -9.12
C ILE A 129 -14.66 -7.21 -9.77
N LEU A 130 -14.03 -8.22 -9.18
CA LEU A 130 -12.77 -8.80 -9.67
C LEU A 130 -12.98 -9.84 -10.79
N LEU A 131 -14.18 -10.34 -10.97
CA LEU A 131 -14.54 -11.32 -12.03
C LEU A 131 -15.10 -10.65 -13.30
N VAL A 132 -15.29 -9.36 -13.28
CA VAL A 132 -15.69 -8.58 -14.44
C VAL A 132 -14.49 -7.86 -15.04
#